data_e3c8977794c602c1ea2f1fe5b05d517e
#
_entry.id   e3c8977794c602c1ea2f1fe5b05d517e
#
_cell.length_a   1.000
_cell.length_b   1.000
_cell.length_c   1.000
_cell.angle_alpha   90.00
_cell.angle_beta   90.00
_cell.angle_gamma   90.00
#
_symmetry.space_group_name_H-M   'P 1'
#
loop_
_entity.id
_entity.type
_entity.pdbx_description
1 polymer ?
#
loop_
_entity_poly.entity_id
_entity_poly.type
_entity_poly.pdbx_seq_one_letter_code
_entity_poly.pdbx_strand_id
1 'polypeptide(L)'
;MSGYGRFAYYYDKLTENVDYGKIAARCHELIEKYSSEHEVVLDLACGTGSLSEALARLDYDVVGVDLSEQMLEEAMDKRYDSGLNIQYLMQDM
;
A
#
# COMPACT_ATOMS: atom_id res chain seq x y z
N MET A 1 7.62 10.50 -20.56
CA MET A 1 7.13 9.65 -19.48
C MET A 1 7.34 8.18 -19.83
N SER A 2 7.83 7.41 -18.91
CA SER A 2 8.00 5.98 -19.13
C SER A 2 6.64 5.27 -19.22
N GLY A 3 6.63 4.08 -19.83
CA GLY A 3 5.42 3.26 -19.88
C GLY A 3 4.91 2.89 -18.50
N TYR A 4 5.81 2.74 -17.52
CA TYR A 4 5.43 2.41 -16.15
C TYR A 4 4.71 3.55 -15.44
N GLY A 5 5.10 4.79 -15.66
CA GLY A 5 4.39 5.93 -15.07
C GLY A 5 2.95 5.99 -15.57
N ARG A 6 2.76 5.76 -16.87
CA ARG A 6 1.44 5.68 -17.45
C ARG A 6 0.68 4.45 -16.93
N PHE A 7 1.38 3.34 -16.77
CA PHE A 7 0.78 2.12 -16.24
C PHE A 7 0.27 2.32 -14.82
N ALA A 8 1.04 3.02 -13.97
CA ALA A 8 0.61 3.29 -12.60
C ALA A 8 -0.68 4.11 -12.57
N TYR A 9 -0.78 5.11 -13.47
CA TYR A 9 -2.00 5.90 -13.57
C TYR A 9 -3.21 5.04 -13.96
N TYR A 10 -3.04 4.20 -14.98
CA TYR A 10 -4.14 3.33 -15.42
C TYR A 10 -4.46 2.25 -14.39
N TYR A 11 -3.46 1.76 -13.68
CA TYR A 11 -3.68 0.82 -12.58
C TYR A 11 -4.60 1.41 -11.53
N ASP A 12 -4.34 2.64 -11.10
CA ASP A 12 -5.21 3.32 -10.14
C ASP A 12 -6.62 3.51 -10.70
N LYS A 13 -6.75 3.85 -11.97
CA LYS A 13 -8.05 4.01 -12.61
C LYS A 13 -8.82 2.70 -12.64
N LEU A 14 -8.16 1.61 -12.99
CA LEU A 14 -8.79 0.29 -13.07
C LEU A 14 -9.20 -0.23 -11.70
N THR A 15 -8.49 0.17 -10.64
CA THR A 15 -8.73 -0.30 -9.29
C THR A 15 -9.46 0.70 -8.41
N GLU A 16 -9.92 1.83 -8.97
CA GLU A 16 -10.56 2.87 -8.16
C GLU A 16 -11.86 2.40 -7.51
N ASN A 17 -12.49 1.36 -8.06
CA ASN A 17 -13.71 0.78 -7.49
C ASN A 17 -13.43 -0.27 -6.42
N VAL A 18 -12.16 -0.62 -6.20
CA VAL A 18 -11.79 -1.56 -5.15
C VAL A 18 -11.85 -0.86 -3.81
N ASP A 19 -12.59 -1.43 -2.88
CA ASP A 19 -12.70 -0.84 -1.54
C ASP A 19 -11.56 -1.34 -0.66
N TYR A 20 -10.45 -0.62 -0.72
CA TYR A 20 -9.27 -0.97 0.06
C TYR A 20 -9.50 -0.82 1.56
N GLY A 21 -10.42 0.05 1.96
CA GLY A 21 -10.80 0.17 3.35
C GLY A 21 -11.43 -1.10 3.89
N LYS A 22 -12.30 -1.74 3.09
CA LYS A 22 -12.89 -3.02 3.48
C LYS A 22 -11.86 -4.13 3.54
N ILE A 23 -10.93 -4.15 2.58
CA ILE A 23 -9.85 -5.14 2.58
C ILE A 23 -8.97 -4.96 3.82
N ALA A 24 -8.60 -3.72 4.14
CA ALA A 24 -7.80 -3.42 5.32
C ALA A 24 -8.54 -3.82 6.60
N ALA A 25 -9.83 -3.53 6.70
CA ALA A 25 -10.64 -3.92 7.85
C ALA A 25 -10.68 -5.44 8.02
N ARG A 26 -10.79 -6.18 6.91
CA ARG A 26 -10.76 -7.64 6.97
C ARG A 26 -9.38 -8.15 7.41
N CYS A 27 -8.31 -7.54 6.91
CA CYS A 27 -6.96 -7.87 7.36
C CYS A 27 -6.82 -7.62 8.86
N HIS A 28 -7.33 -6.49 9.33
CA HIS A 28 -7.31 -6.17 10.75
C HIS A 28 -8.03 -7.23 11.59
N GLU A 29 -9.21 -7.67 11.17
CA GLU A 29 -9.93 -8.73 11.87
C GLU A 29 -9.11 -10.01 11.96
N LEU A 30 -8.46 -10.40 10.87
CA LEU A 30 -7.65 -11.61 10.83
C LEU A 30 -6.40 -11.47 11.71
N ILE A 31 -5.76 -10.32 11.69
CA ILE A 31 -4.59 -10.06 12.53
C ILE A 31 -4.97 -10.14 14.01
N GLU A 32 -6.06 -9.48 14.40
CA GLU A 32 -6.54 -9.50 15.77
C GLU A 32 -6.88 -10.92 16.23
N LYS A 33 -7.40 -11.74 15.32
CA LYS A 33 -7.80 -13.11 15.66
C LYS A 33 -6.61 -14.05 15.84
N TYR A 34 -5.56 -13.89 15.02
CA TYR A 34 -4.47 -14.87 14.94
C TYR A 34 -3.13 -14.37 15.43
N SER A 35 -3.03 -13.12 15.84
CA SER A 35 -1.77 -12.55 16.31
C SER A 35 -2.01 -11.71 17.56
N SER A 36 -1.12 -11.85 18.54
CA SER A 36 -1.16 -11.02 19.74
C SER A 36 -0.36 -9.73 19.58
N GLU A 37 0.51 -9.67 18.56
CA GLU A 37 1.31 -8.48 18.26
C GLU A 37 1.22 -8.23 16.76
N HIS A 38 1.03 -6.96 16.40
CA HIS A 38 0.84 -6.59 14.99
C HIS A 38 1.33 -5.16 14.74
N GLU A 39 2.56 -4.88 15.15
CA GLU A 39 3.10 -3.53 15.03
C GLU A 39 3.49 -3.17 13.61
N VAL A 40 3.98 -4.15 12.84
CA VAL A 40 4.45 -3.92 11.47
C VAL A 40 3.73 -4.85 10.51
N VAL A 41 3.23 -4.29 9.43
CA VAL A 41 2.56 -5.04 8.36
C VAL A 41 3.34 -4.86 7.06
N LEU A 42 3.66 -5.97 6.41
CA LEU A 42 4.30 -5.94 5.09
C LEU A 42 3.23 -6.03 4.01
N ASP A 43 3.25 -5.08 3.09
CA ASP A 43 2.39 -5.09 1.91
C ASP A 43 3.25 -5.43 0.70
N LEU A 44 3.32 -6.72 0.37
CA LEU A 44 4.13 -7.21 -0.74
C LEU A 44 3.42 -6.91 -2.06
N ALA A 45 4.17 -6.44 -3.05
CA ALA A 45 3.63 -5.96 -4.31
C ALA A 45 2.61 -4.83 -4.08
N CYS A 46 3.02 -3.81 -3.31
CA CYS A 46 2.12 -2.75 -2.86
C CYS A 46 1.60 -1.85 -3.99
N GLY A 47 2.24 -1.85 -5.15
CA GLY A 47 1.84 -1.02 -6.27
C GLY A 47 1.85 0.45 -5.90
N THR A 48 0.74 1.14 -6.14
CA THR A 48 0.61 2.58 -5.85
C THR A 48 0.24 2.88 -4.40
N GLY A 49 0.19 1.87 -3.54
CA GLY A 49 0.08 2.06 -2.10
C GLY A 49 -1.32 2.21 -1.55
N SER A 50 -2.36 1.91 -2.34
CA SER A 50 -3.74 2.10 -1.87
C SER A 50 -4.06 1.26 -0.64
N LEU A 51 -3.68 -0.02 -0.64
CA LEU A 51 -3.88 -0.88 0.52
C LEU A 51 -2.96 -0.49 1.67
N SER A 52 -1.70 -0.15 1.37
CA SER A 52 -0.75 0.32 2.38
C SER A 52 -1.31 1.50 3.15
N GLU A 53 -1.90 2.48 2.43
CA GLU A 53 -2.50 3.64 3.08
C GLU A 53 -3.73 3.27 3.92
N ALA A 54 -4.56 2.36 3.41
CA ALA A 54 -5.73 1.91 4.17
C ALA A 54 -5.32 1.22 5.47
N LEU A 55 -4.27 0.40 5.43
CA LEU A 55 -3.73 -0.24 6.63
C LEU A 55 -3.10 0.77 7.59
N ALA A 56 -2.37 1.74 7.06
CA ALA A 56 -1.75 2.77 7.90
C ALA A 56 -2.82 3.62 8.62
N ARG A 57 -3.98 3.83 8.02
CA ARG A 57 -5.09 4.53 8.66
C ARG A 57 -5.68 3.76 9.84
N LEU A 58 -5.39 2.47 9.93
CA LEU A 58 -5.78 1.65 11.09
C LEU A 58 -4.66 1.58 12.13
N ASP A 59 -3.71 2.50 12.06
CA ASP A 59 -2.58 2.66 13.00
C ASP A 59 -1.52 1.56 12.93
N TYR A 60 -1.47 0.83 11.82
CA TYR A 60 -0.35 -0.09 11.59
C TYR A 60 0.86 0.67 11.06
N ASP A 61 2.05 0.23 11.45
CA ASP A 61 3.28 0.61 10.77
C ASP A 61 3.40 -0.26 9.52
N VAL A 62 3.36 0.36 8.36
CA VAL A 62 3.30 -0.39 7.11
C VAL A 62 4.62 -0.25 6.35
N VAL A 63 5.09 -1.37 5.82
CA VAL A 63 6.21 -1.40 4.88
C VAL A 63 5.66 -1.93 3.57
N GLY A 64 5.58 -1.07 2.56
CA GLY A 64 5.14 -1.45 1.23
C GLY A 64 6.34 -1.80 0.36
N VAL A 65 6.28 -2.93 -0.33
CA VAL A 65 7.38 -3.43 -1.13
C VAL A 65 6.89 -3.66 -2.56
N ASP A 66 7.64 -3.19 -3.52
CA ASP A 66 7.36 -3.44 -4.94
C ASP A 66 8.67 -3.42 -5.70
N LEU A 67 8.69 -4.07 -6.85
CA LEU A 67 9.86 -4.01 -7.70
C LEU A 67 9.78 -2.88 -8.74
N SER A 68 8.63 -2.26 -8.89
CA SER A 68 8.42 -1.18 -9.86
C SER A 68 8.68 0.19 -9.24
N GLU A 69 9.73 0.85 -9.70
CA GLU A 69 10.07 2.19 -9.25
C GLU A 69 8.93 3.18 -9.51
N GLN A 70 8.27 3.07 -10.66
CA GLN A 70 7.20 3.98 -11.02
C GLN A 70 5.97 3.82 -10.13
N MET A 71 5.64 2.59 -9.76
CA MET A 71 4.57 2.34 -8.80
C MET A 71 4.89 2.96 -7.44
N LEU A 72 6.13 2.80 -6.99
CA LEU A 72 6.56 3.34 -5.70
C LEU A 72 6.61 4.87 -5.72
N GLU A 73 6.94 5.50 -6.84
CA GLU A 73 6.88 6.95 -6.95
C GLU A 73 5.47 7.47 -6.71
N GLU A 74 4.46 6.81 -7.30
CA GLU A 74 3.07 7.15 -7.06
C GLU A 74 2.68 6.93 -5.59
N ALA A 75 3.14 5.84 -5.01
CA ALA A 75 2.87 5.54 -3.61
C ALA A 75 3.49 6.58 -2.69
N MET A 76 4.71 7.01 -2.98
CA MET A 76 5.40 8.04 -2.19
C MET A 76 4.73 9.40 -2.31
N ASP A 77 4.22 9.74 -3.49
CA ASP A 77 3.47 10.98 -3.68
C ASP A 77 2.20 10.98 -2.85
N LYS A 78 1.47 9.86 -2.85
CA LYS A 78 0.27 9.71 -2.02
C LYS A 78 0.61 9.83 -0.54
N ARG A 79 1.69 9.19 -0.11
CA ARG A 79 2.15 9.25 1.27
C ARG A 79 2.48 10.67 1.69
N TYR A 80 3.14 11.42 0.82
CA TYR A 80 3.47 12.81 1.08
C TYR A 80 2.20 13.62 1.35
N ASP A 81 1.19 13.43 0.52
CA ASP A 81 -0.08 14.15 0.66
C ASP A 81 -0.87 13.70 1.89
N SER A 82 -0.87 12.41 2.19
CA SER A 82 -1.66 11.87 3.31
C SER A 82 -0.98 12.03 4.67
N GLY A 83 0.34 12.13 4.69
CA GLY A 83 1.11 12.21 5.93
C GLY A 83 1.16 10.92 6.72
N LEU A 84 0.76 9.80 6.12
CA LEU A 84 0.73 8.52 6.81
C LEU A 84 2.14 7.94 7.01
N ASN A 85 2.30 7.14 8.06
CA ASN A 85 3.58 6.53 8.40
C ASN A 85 3.75 5.21 7.66
N ILE A 86 4.34 5.29 6.47
CA ILE A 86 4.57 4.13 5.59
C ILE A 86 6.00 4.20 5.07
N GLN A 87 6.71 3.08 5.11
CA GLN A 87 7.98 2.94 4.41
C GLN A 87 7.76 2.20 3.10
N TYR A 88 8.33 2.70 2.01
CA TYR A 88 8.27 2.05 0.72
C TYR A 88 9.66 1.61 0.30
N LEU A 89 9.79 0.36 -0.13
CA LEU A 89 11.06 -0.23 -0.53
C LEU A 89 10.93 -0.84 -1.92
N MET A 90 11.90 -0.57 -2.78
CA MET A 90 12.01 -1.24 -4.07
C MET A 90 12.83 -2.50 -3.86
N GLN A 91 12.21 -3.65 -4.05
CA GLN A 91 12.84 -4.92 -3.76
C GLN A 91 12.33 -5.99 -4.70
N ASP A 92 13.25 -6.79 -5.19
CA ASP A 92 12.90 -7.99 -5.95
C ASP A 92 12.42 -9.06 -4.97
N MET A 93 11.23 -9.50 -5.20
CA MET A 93 10.64 -10.56 -4.43
C MET A 93 10.81 -11.88 -5.17
#